data_d35922c3235f6883c5079ace8b978ef8
#
_entry.id   d35922c3235f6883c5079ace8b978ef8
#
_cell.length_a   1.000
_cell.length_b   1.000
_cell.length_c   1.000
_cell.angle_alpha   90.00
_cell.angle_beta   90.00
_cell.angle_gamma   90.00
#
_symmetry.space_group_name_H-M   'P 1'
#
loop_
_entity.id
_entity.type
_entity.pdbx_description
1 polymer ?
#
loop_
_entity_poly.entity_id
_entity_poly.type
_entity_poly.pdbx_seq_one_letter_code
_entity_poly.pdbx_strand_id
1 'polypeptide(L)' 'EKEIITKDGSSYRPDRIISIDNVTYLIDFKTGSVLKKDAKQINNYKDLLTTLNFKNIQTYLIYTEENKSVKV' A
#
# COMPACT_ATOMS: atom_id res chain seq x y z
N GLU A 1 0.16 -13.37 -9.32
CA GLU A 1 0.59 -12.20 -8.58
C GLU A 1 2.00 -12.39 -8.06
N LYS A 2 2.78 -11.37 -8.15
CA LYS A 2 4.18 -11.46 -7.74
C LYS A 2 4.41 -10.70 -6.46
N GLU A 3 5.15 -11.33 -5.57
CA GLU A 3 5.71 -10.64 -4.42
C GLU A 3 6.84 -9.74 -4.87
N ILE A 4 6.91 -8.57 -4.27
CA ILE A 4 7.97 -7.62 -4.58
C ILE A 4 8.74 -7.36 -3.29
N ILE A 5 10.06 -7.43 -3.38
CA ILE A 5 10.92 -7.17 -2.23
C ILE A 5 11.11 -5.67 -2.12
N THR A 6 10.76 -5.12 -0.98
CA THR A 6 10.86 -3.68 -0.73
C THR A 6 12.28 -3.29 -0.36
N LYS A 7 12.50 -1.97 -0.20
CA LYS A 7 13.83 -1.43 0.08
C LYS A 7 14.48 -1.97 1.34
N ASP A 8 13.68 -2.36 2.32
CA ASP A 8 14.21 -2.90 3.56
C ASP A 8 14.47 -4.39 3.51
N GLY A 9 14.35 -4.98 2.33
CA GLY A 9 14.63 -6.40 2.14
C GLY A 9 13.48 -7.31 2.49
N SER A 10 12.36 -6.76 2.94
CA SER A 10 11.20 -7.59 3.26
C SER A 10 10.31 -7.76 2.03
N SER A 11 9.55 -8.85 2.04
CA SER A 11 8.59 -9.16 1.00
C SER A 11 7.23 -8.61 1.42
N TYR A 12 6.62 -7.77 0.59
CA TYR A 12 5.36 -7.15 0.92
C TYR A 12 4.54 -6.87 -0.32
N ARG A 13 3.24 -7.02 -0.21
CA ARG A 13 2.32 -6.72 -1.28
C ARG A 13 0.99 -6.26 -0.67
N PRO A 14 0.43 -5.14 -1.14
CA PRO A 14 -0.90 -4.72 -0.67
C PRO A 14 -1.96 -5.76 -1.05
N ASP A 15 -3.04 -5.79 -0.28
CA ASP A 15 -4.13 -6.74 -0.55
C ASP A 15 -4.81 -6.48 -1.87
N ARG A 16 -4.90 -5.22 -2.29
CA ARG A 16 -5.52 -4.85 -3.55
C ARG A 16 -4.67 -3.83 -4.28
N ILE A 17 -4.52 -4.05 -5.58
CA ILE A 17 -3.90 -3.10 -6.49
C ILE A 17 -4.89 -2.90 -7.63
N ILE A 18 -5.43 -1.69 -7.76
CA ILE A 18 -6.49 -1.41 -8.72
C ILE A 18 -6.08 -0.22 -9.58
N SER A 19 -6.19 -0.35 -10.89
CA SER A 19 -5.91 0.75 -11.81
C SER A 19 -7.20 1.19 -12.48
N ILE A 20 -7.56 2.46 -12.30
CA ILE A 20 -8.76 3.07 -12.89
C ILE A 20 -8.37 4.45 -13.40
N ASP A 21 -8.66 4.73 -14.68
CA ASP A 21 -8.46 6.05 -15.28
C ASP A 21 -7.05 6.60 -15.05
N ASN A 22 -6.04 5.75 -15.21
CA ASN A 22 -4.63 6.10 -15.05
C ASN A 22 -4.23 6.40 -13.61
N VAL A 23 -5.07 6.05 -12.64
CA VAL A 23 -4.74 6.14 -11.22
C VAL A 23 -4.60 4.73 -10.66
N THR A 24 -3.53 4.49 -9.93
CA THR A 24 -3.28 3.20 -9.28
C THR A 24 -3.59 3.33 -7.80
N TYR A 25 -4.49 2.49 -7.31
CA TYR A 25 -4.89 2.47 -5.91
C TYR A 25 -4.27 1.28 -5.22
N LEU A 26 -3.55 1.53 -4.14
CA LEU A 26 -3.01 0.48 -3.28
C LEU A 26 -3.84 0.46 -2.01
N ILE A 27 -4.45 -0.67 -1.73
CA ILE A 27 -5.34 -0.80 -0.58
C ILE A 27 -4.90 -2.00 0.25
N ASP A 28 -4.69 -1.76 1.53
CA ASP A 28 -4.28 -2.81 2.44
C ASP A 28 -5.24 -2.86 3.63
N PHE A 29 -5.72 -4.05 3.96
CA PHE A 29 -6.62 -4.26 5.07
C PHE A 29 -5.83 -4.69 6.29
N LYS A 30 -6.05 -4.01 7.40
CA LYS A 30 -5.35 -4.28 8.64
C LYS A 30 -6.34 -4.59 9.75
N THR A 31 -5.95 -5.47 10.66
CA THR A 31 -6.66 -5.67 11.91
C THR A 31 -5.88 -4.98 13.02
N GLY A 32 -6.56 -4.64 14.11
CA GLY A 32 -5.90 -3.99 15.23
C GLY A 32 -5.75 -2.50 15.06
N SER A 33 -4.85 -1.92 15.83
CA SER A 33 -4.68 -0.47 15.91
C SER A 33 -3.81 0.06 14.79
N VAL A 34 -3.95 1.36 14.52
CA VAL A 34 -3.11 2.06 13.54
C VAL A 34 -1.66 2.08 14.04
N LEU A 35 -0.75 1.60 13.20
CA LEU A 35 0.68 1.58 13.54
C LEU A 35 1.47 2.33 12.48
N LYS A 36 2.52 3.03 12.92
CA LYS A 36 3.38 3.78 11.99
C LYS A 36 4.05 2.87 10.95
N LYS A 37 4.41 1.65 11.34
CA LYS A 37 5.06 0.73 10.41
C LYS A 37 4.15 0.35 9.24
N ASP A 38 2.83 0.40 9.44
CA ASP A 38 1.90 0.08 8.37
C ASP A 38 1.99 1.11 7.24
N ALA A 39 2.03 2.40 7.60
CA ALA A 39 2.17 3.46 6.60
C ALA A 39 3.52 3.38 5.91
N LYS A 40 4.58 3.09 6.65
CA LYS A 40 5.91 2.98 6.09
C LYS A 40 5.98 1.84 5.07
N GLN A 41 5.35 0.73 5.37
CA GLN A 41 5.36 -0.45 4.52
C GLN A 41 4.69 -0.17 3.18
N ILE A 42 3.50 0.44 3.20
CA ILE A 42 2.78 0.72 1.96
C ILE A 42 3.46 1.85 1.18
N ASN A 43 4.10 2.80 1.85
CA ASN A 43 4.84 3.86 1.19
C ASN A 43 6.08 3.32 0.49
N ASN A 44 6.77 2.36 1.09
CA ASN A 44 7.91 1.71 0.45
C ASN A 44 7.48 1.01 -0.83
N TYR A 45 6.33 0.37 -0.81
CA TYR A 45 5.80 -0.28 -2.00
C TYR A 45 5.43 0.75 -3.07
N LYS A 46 4.82 1.86 -2.65
CA LYS A 46 4.49 2.96 -3.57
C LYS A 46 5.76 3.49 -4.24
N ASP A 47 6.82 3.68 -3.47
CA ASP A 47 8.10 4.16 -4.02
C ASP A 47 8.64 3.19 -5.06
N LEU A 48 8.54 1.90 -4.79
CA LEU A 48 8.97 0.88 -5.73
C LEU A 48 8.19 0.98 -7.05
N LEU A 49 6.88 1.10 -6.96
CA LEU A 49 6.06 1.24 -8.17
C LEU A 49 6.37 2.52 -8.92
N THR A 50 6.69 3.59 -8.20
CA THR A 50 7.09 4.85 -8.84
C THR A 50 8.34 4.66 -9.67
N THR A 51 9.31 3.88 -9.18
CA THR A 51 10.51 3.59 -9.94
C THR A 51 10.23 2.74 -11.18
N LEU A 52 9.10 2.04 -11.19
CA LEU A 52 8.67 1.23 -12.34
C LEU A 52 7.72 2.02 -13.26
N ASN A 53 7.69 3.34 -13.12
CA ASN A 53 6.93 4.27 -13.98
C ASN A 53 5.42 4.26 -13.76
N PHE A 54 4.95 3.72 -12.64
CA PHE A 54 3.56 3.92 -12.25
C PHE A 54 3.38 5.35 -11.77
N LYS A 55 2.31 6.01 -12.20
CA LYS A 55 2.03 7.39 -11.84
C LYS A 55 0.68 7.49 -11.15
N ASN A 56 0.47 8.60 -10.42
CA ASN A 56 -0.81 8.87 -9.76
C ASN A 56 -1.19 7.73 -8.83
N ILE A 57 -0.30 7.38 -7.91
CA ILE A 57 -0.52 6.28 -6.98
C ILE A 57 -1.18 6.83 -5.72
N GLN A 58 -2.32 6.25 -5.34
CA GLN A 58 -3.03 6.57 -4.11
C GLN A 58 -2.95 5.37 -3.18
N THR A 59 -2.65 5.61 -1.92
CA THR A 59 -2.46 4.53 -0.95
C THR A 59 -3.44 4.68 0.21
N TYR A 60 -4.08 3.57 0.59
CA TYR A 60 -5.06 3.54 1.66
C TYR A 60 -4.82 2.36 2.57
N LEU A 61 -4.93 2.59 3.87
CA LEU A 61 -4.95 1.55 4.88
C LEU A 61 -6.35 1.50 5.49
N ILE A 62 -6.95 0.33 5.51
CA ILE A 62 -8.30 0.15 6.06
C ILE A 62 -8.19 -0.73 7.29
N TYR A 63 -8.51 -0.15 8.45
CA TYR A 63 -8.46 -0.84 9.73
C TYR A 63 -9.84 -1.37 10.05
N THR A 64 -10.04 -2.67 9.81
CA THR A 64 -11.37 -3.26 9.84
C THR A 64 -11.99 -3.29 11.22
N GLU A 65 -11.17 -3.47 12.27
CA GLU A 65 -11.70 -3.52 13.64
C GLU A 65 -12.06 -2.14 14.17
N GLU A 66 -11.41 -1.11 13.68
CA GLU A 66 -11.69 0.26 14.10
C GLU A 66 -12.62 0.98 13.15
N ASN A 67 -13.00 0.31 12.07
CA ASN A 67 -13.91 0.88 11.08
C ASN A 67 -13.37 2.21 10.53
N LYS A 68 -12.07 2.22 10.22
CA LYS A 68 -11.36 3.45 9.90
C LYS A 68 -10.54 3.27 8.63
N SER A 69 -10.56 4.26 7.76
CA SER A 69 -9.69 4.27 6.59
C SER A 69 -8.73 5.46 6.69
N VAL A 70 -7.48 5.23 6.35
CA VAL A 70 -6.43 6.23 6.43
C VAL A 70 -5.77 6.33 5.07
N LYS A 71 -5.76 7.54 4.50
CA LYS A 71 -5.01 7.80 3.29
C LYS A 71 -3.57 8.10 3.66
N VAL A 72 -2.68 7.38 3.04
CA VAL A 72 -1.25 7.51 3.34
C VAL A 72 -0.56 8.39 2.32
#